data_15b19d5ebce09ce6492e5701344dd8ac
#
_entry.id   15b19d5ebce09ce6492e5701344dd8ac
#
_cell.length_a   1.000
_cell.length_b   1.000
_cell.length_c   1.000
_cell.angle_alpha   90.00
_cell.angle_beta   90.00
_cell.angle_gamma   90.00
#
_symmetry.space_group_name_H-M   'P 1'
#
loop_
_entity.id
_entity.type
_entity.pdbx_description
1 polymer ?
#
loop_
_entity_poly.entity_id
_entity_poly.type
_entity_poly.pdbx_seq_one_letter_code
_entity_poly.pdbx_strand_id
1 'polypeptide(L)'
;TGVDTISGFAAGAGGDALDIARLLSGFDPSTSDLSQFVQLTTAGGNTNVQVDFNGGGDSFQSVAVLQGVTGLDINTMRANANLIV
;
A
#
# COMPACT_ATOMS: atom_id res chain seq x y z
N THR A 1 2.08 -13.14 -9.72
CA THR A 1 0.89 -12.47 -10.01
C THR A 1 -0.31 -12.86 -9.17
N GLY A 2 -0.31 -13.11 -8.03
CA GLY A 2 -1.42 -13.26 -7.11
C GLY A 2 -1.39 -12.16 -6.08
N VAL A 3 -2.30 -12.25 -5.15
CA VAL A 3 -2.33 -11.36 -4.01
C VAL A 3 -1.54 -12.04 -2.89
N ASP A 4 -0.51 -11.36 -2.41
CA ASP A 4 0.26 -11.87 -1.28
C ASP A 4 -0.50 -11.64 0.02
N THR A 5 -0.48 -12.64 0.90
CA THR A 5 -1.06 -12.52 2.23
C THR A 5 0.06 -12.42 3.25
N ILE A 6 0.06 -11.34 4.00
CA ILE A 6 1.11 -11.05 4.97
C ILE A 6 0.52 -11.09 6.37
N SER A 7 1.02 -11.99 7.20
CA SER A 7 0.62 -12.11 8.60
C SER A 7 1.62 -11.38 9.48
N GLY A 8 1.14 -10.74 10.54
CA GLY A 8 2.01 -10.11 11.53
C GLY A 8 2.71 -8.85 11.04
N PHE A 9 2.15 -8.17 10.05
CA PHE A 9 2.72 -6.91 9.59
C PHE A 9 2.69 -5.88 10.72
N ALA A 10 3.87 -5.37 11.08
CA ALA A 10 4.01 -4.37 12.13
C ALA A 10 4.14 -2.99 11.51
N ALA A 11 3.11 -2.15 11.67
CA ALA A 11 3.13 -0.78 11.21
C ALA A 11 3.82 0.13 12.24
N GLY A 12 4.19 1.31 11.81
CA GLY A 12 4.85 2.29 12.66
C GLY A 12 6.35 2.39 12.40
N ALA A 13 6.98 3.42 12.95
CA ALA A 13 8.42 3.63 12.75
C ALA A 13 9.21 2.46 13.35
N GLY A 14 10.12 1.90 12.56
CA GLY A 14 10.89 0.73 12.95
C GLY A 14 10.17 -0.61 12.76
N GLY A 15 8.95 -0.59 12.24
CA GLY A 15 8.20 -1.81 11.92
C GLY A 15 8.55 -2.37 10.54
N ASP A 16 7.65 -3.17 10.01
CA ASP A 16 7.84 -3.81 8.71
C ASP A 16 7.64 -2.81 7.56
N ALA A 17 8.16 -3.15 6.40
CA ALA A 17 8.02 -2.33 5.20
C ALA A 17 7.46 -3.16 4.04
N LEU A 18 6.51 -2.58 3.32
CA LEU A 18 5.96 -3.15 2.10
C LEU A 18 6.51 -2.36 0.91
N ASP A 19 7.31 -3.00 0.08
CA ASP A 19 7.93 -2.35 -1.07
C ASP A 19 7.08 -2.59 -2.31
N ILE A 20 6.45 -1.53 -2.80
CA ILE A 20 5.62 -1.56 -4.00
C ILE A 20 6.15 -0.63 -5.09
N ALA A 21 7.37 -0.13 -4.92
CA ALA A 21 7.94 0.85 -5.85
C ALA A 21 7.93 0.34 -7.31
N ARG A 22 8.17 -0.95 -7.50
CA ARG A 22 8.20 -1.54 -8.85
C ARG A 22 6.83 -1.66 -9.49
N LEU A 23 5.77 -1.52 -8.72
CA LEU A 23 4.41 -1.62 -9.22
C LEU A 23 3.86 -0.27 -9.68
N LEU A 24 4.57 0.82 -9.41
CA LEU A 24 4.10 2.17 -9.68
C LEU A 24 4.77 2.72 -10.94
N SER A 25 4.04 2.66 -12.06
CA SER A 25 4.55 3.18 -13.33
C SER A 25 4.34 4.69 -13.39
N GLY A 26 5.44 5.43 -13.57
CA GLY A 26 5.38 6.88 -13.70
C GLY A 26 5.13 7.63 -12.40
N PHE A 27 5.22 6.96 -11.26
CA PHE A 27 5.07 7.64 -9.97
C PHE A 27 6.31 8.49 -9.67
N ASP A 28 6.07 9.77 -9.39
CA ASP A 28 7.12 10.71 -8.97
C ASP A 28 6.86 11.10 -7.51
N PRO A 29 7.73 10.71 -6.55
CA PRO A 29 7.49 11.00 -5.14
C PRO A 29 7.38 12.48 -4.81
N SER A 30 7.93 13.36 -5.65
CA SER A 30 7.87 14.80 -5.39
C SER A 30 6.63 15.49 -5.98
N THR A 31 6.01 14.92 -7.01
CA THR A 31 4.90 15.59 -7.71
C THR A 31 3.63 14.76 -7.81
N SER A 32 3.73 13.44 -7.79
CA SER A 32 2.56 12.58 -7.93
C SER A 32 1.81 12.45 -6.61
N ASP A 33 0.49 12.34 -6.71
CA ASP A 33 -0.35 12.08 -5.56
C ASP A 33 -0.39 10.56 -5.33
N LEU A 34 0.12 10.10 -4.20
CA LEU A 34 0.17 8.68 -3.88
C LEU A 34 -1.21 8.03 -3.89
N SER A 35 -2.25 8.77 -3.52
CA SER A 35 -3.62 8.25 -3.51
C SER A 35 -4.16 7.89 -4.89
N GLN A 36 -3.55 8.40 -5.95
CA GLN A 36 -3.89 8.02 -7.32
C GLN A 36 -3.28 6.67 -7.71
N PHE A 37 -2.30 6.19 -6.97
CA PHE A 37 -1.58 4.96 -7.26
C PHE A 37 -1.84 3.86 -6.24
N VAL A 38 -2.10 4.21 -4.98
CA VAL A 38 -2.23 3.24 -3.88
C VAL A 38 -3.47 3.54 -3.06
N GLN A 39 -4.22 2.49 -2.76
CA GLN A 39 -5.41 2.57 -1.93
C GLN A 39 -5.40 1.44 -0.91
N LEU A 40 -5.79 1.77 0.32
CA LEU A 40 -5.97 0.77 1.37
C LEU A 40 -7.47 0.64 1.66
N THR A 41 -7.95 -0.60 1.65
CA THR A 41 -9.34 -0.89 2.02
C THR A 41 -9.35 -1.93 3.13
N THR A 42 -10.30 -1.81 4.05
CA THR A 42 -10.41 -2.69 5.20
C THR A 42 -11.60 -3.61 5.03
N ALA A 43 -11.39 -4.92 5.23
CA ALA A 43 -12.46 -5.91 5.15
C ALA A 43 -12.15 -7.08 6.07
N GLY A 44 -13.12 -7.45 6.93
CA GLY A 44 -13.00 -8.62 7.79
C GLY A 44 -11.81 -8.60 8.75
N GLY A 45 -11.40 -7.42 9.21
CA GLY A 45 -10.24 -7.29 10.10
C GLY A 45 -8.89 -7.29 9.40
N ASN A 46 -8.88 -7.23 8.08
CA ASN A 46 -7.66 -7.21 7.26
C ASN A 46 -7.61 -5.92 6.45
N THR A 47 -6.39 -5.55 6.03
CA THR A 47 -6.20 -4.42 5.12
C THR A 47 -5.78 -4.94 3.76
N ASN A 48 -6.53 -4.58 2.72
CA ASN A 48 -6.15 -4.86 1.34
C ASN A 48 -5.33 -3.70 0.80
N VAL A 49 -4.16 -4.00 0.24
CA VAL A 49 -3.33 -3.02 -0.44
C VAL A 49 -3.64 -3.12 -1.93
N GLN A 50 -4.12 -2.04 -2.51
CA GLN A 50 -4.50 -1.99 -3.90
C GLN A 50 -3.67 -0.95 -4.63
N VAL A 51 -3.27 -1.26 -5.84
CA VAL A 51 -2.39 -0.42 -6.66
C VAL A 51 -3.04 -0.18 -8.02
N ASP A 52 -3.05 1.07 -8.45
CA ASP A 52 -3.32 1.43 -9.84
C ASP A 52 -1.97 1.60 -10.53
N PHE A 53 -1.61 0.68 -11.40
CA PHE A 53 -0.26 0.61 -11.96
C PHE A 53 0.13 1.82 -12.79
N ASN A 54 -0.83 2.51 -13.38
CA ASN A 54 -0.56 3.67 -14.24
C ASN A 54 -0.95 5.01 -13.61
N GLY A 55 -1.43 4.99 -12.37
CA GLY A 55 -1.98 6.18 -11.73
C GLY A 55 -3.37 6.49 -12.26
N GLY A 56 -4.00 7.51 -11.74
CA GLY A 56 -5.33 7.92 -12.17
C GLY A 56 -6.43 7.56 -11.17
N GLY A 57 -6.21 6.59 -10.31
CA GLY A 57 -7.12 6.24 -9.23
C GLY A 57 -8.41 5.56 -9.69
N ASP A 58 -8.42 4.90 -10.85
CA ASP A 58 -9.62 4.32 -11.45
C ASP A 58 -9.54 2.81 -11.72
N SER A 59 -8.38 2.20 -11.54
CA SER A 59 -8.17 0.78 -11.87
C SER A 59 -7.36 0.07 -10.80
N PHE A 60 -7.77 0.20 -9.54
CA PHE A 60 -7.06 -0.43 -8.44
C PHE A 60 -7.15 -1.95 -8.47
N GLN A 61 -6.02 -2.61 -8.26
CA GLN A 61 -5.92 -4.06 -8.18
C GLN A 61 -5.29 -4.44 -6.86
N SER A 62 -5.85 -5.44 -6.18
CA SER A 62 -5.28 -5.94 -4.93
C SER A 62 -3.95 -6.61 -5.19
N VAL A 63 -2.91 -6.21 -4.45
CA VAL A 63 -1.57 -6.80 -4.57
C VAL A 63 -1.14 -7.49 -3.29
N ALA A 64 -1.72 -7.11 -2.16
CA ALA A 64 -1.40 -7.72 -0.87
C ALA A 64 -2.56 -7.59 0.10
N VAL A 65 -2.62 -8.53 1.04
CA VAL A 65 -3.55 -8.48 2.19
C VAL A 65 -2.70 -8.53 3.46
N LEU A 66 -2.89 -7.53 4.31
CA LEU A 66 -2.24 -7.45 5.61
C LEU A 66 -3.21 -8.02 6.64
N GLN A 67 -3.01 -9.29 7.01
CA GLN A 67 -3.92 -10.01 7.90
C GLN A 67 -3.87 -9.47 9.33
N GLY A 68 -5.06 -9.23 9.89
CA GLY A 68 -5.18 -8.79 11.28
C GLY A 68 -4.76 -7.35 11.53
N VAL A 69 -4.56 -6.57 10.47
CA VAL A 69 -4.12 -5.16 10.57
C VAL A 69 -5.19 -4.26 9.97
N THR A 70 -5.62 -3.27 10.74
CA THR A 70 -6.62 -2.29 10.31
C THR A 70 -6.21 -0.89 10.73
N GLY A 71 -6.93 0.11 10.27
CA GLY A 71 -6.68 1.49 10.66
C GLY A 71 -5.42 2.10 10.05
N LEU A 72 -4.89 1.52 8.98
CA LEU A 72 -3.71 2.03 8.32
C LEU A 72 -4.04 3.17 7.36
N ASP A 73 -3.09 4.09 7.23
CA ASP A 73 -3.18 5.23 6.32
C ASP A 73 -1.91 5.27 5.45
N ILE A 74 -2.07 5.47 4.15
CA ILE A 74 -0.94 5.41 3.21
C ILE A 74 0.10 6.50 3.49
N ASN A 75 -0.34 7.69 3.88
CA ASN A 75 0.59 8.78 4.18
C ASN A 75 1.39 8.51 5.44
N THR A 76 0.74 7.96 6.47
CA THR A 76 1.41 7.58 7.70
C THR A 76 2.37 6.43 7.47
N MET A 77 1.97 5.43 6.70
CA MET A 77 2.85 4.31 6.35
C MET A 77 4.08 4.78 5.58
N ARG A 78 3.88 5.70 4.64
CA ARG A 78 5.00 6.26 3.88
C ARG A 78 5.95 7.04 4.78
N ALA A 79 5.41 7.86 5.69
CA ALA A 79 6.22 8.64 6.62
C ALA A 79 7.03 7.74 7.57
N ASN A 80 6.50 6.59 7.95
CA ASN A 80 7.16 5.64 8.83
C ASN A 80 8.01 4.60 8.09
N ALA A 81 8.15 4.73 6.77
CA ALA A 81 8.84 3.77 5.92
C ALA A 81 8.22 2.36 5.96
N ASN A 82 6.94 2.25 6.27
CA ASN A 82 6.19 1.00 6.16
C ASN A 82 5.73 0.73 4.72
N LEU A 83 5.73 1.75 3.90
CA LEU A 83 5.37 1.67 2.49
C LEU A 83 6.48 2.33 1.68
N ILE A 84 7.10 1.56 0.79
CA ILE A 84 8.19 2.03 -0.07
C ILE A 84 7.65 2.20 -1.48
N VAL A 85 7.75 3.41 -1.98
CA VAL A 85 7.22 3.79 -3.29
C VAL A 85 8.26 4.44 -4.19
#